data_480d2d05bcafd503b97b69d37f24782e
#
_entry.id   480d2d05bcafd503b97b69d37f24782e
#
_cell.length_a   1.000
_cell.length_b   1.000
_cell.length_c   1.000
_cell.angle_alpha   90.00
_cell.angle_beta   90.00
_cell.angle_gamma   90.00
#
_symmetry.space_group_name_H-M   'P 1'
#
loop_
_entity.id
_entity.type
_entity.pdbx_description
1 polymer ?
#
loop_
_entity_poly.entity_id
_entity_poly.type
_entity_poly.pdbx_seq_one_letter_code
_entity_poly.pdbx_strand_id
1 'polypeptide(L)'
;MNEEEAELLPPYLRPYPPAGAPLGTLSYNRRSKCWVVKGDPSVTEVCKRLFPGSAGSRRGEARFTAHRRAVGDLCWLMMRFPLEIKSSDRALWEKAVTGAREYAVRQAKMATMPVRMTPPDGAFLGTLRPFQEEGLAYLCSHDRCLLADEMGLGKTVQALAFLSSTGSLPALVIPPAHLTRNWQEETLRFLRVDGKAPRVHVIKGLKPYDLPEADVYIMHYLLLRGWKSVLPTLPFRSVIFDEIQELRHAGTEKYSAASLLSESCERVIGLSGTPIYNRGGEIWNVINILDYHFLGDWESFSREWCSGYGNQLVLKPDLLGAYLRREGLMLRRTKQEVLRELPPKRRLVQELDWNDKVYAQLMAPVMRDVLRWKQDDQLSAQERAMLEESISQHARQATGVAKAPYVCQFVRALLDGGEKVLLFAHHHQVMDIYKQELKAFSPGFITGRETTLAKMNAVDRFQSGRTDVLCISLRAASGLNLQRATCVVFGELDWSPAVHSQAEDRAHRMGQEDSLLCYYLVAPQGSDAVMQEALGLKVSQFVGLMGDAPQSPEQAEQFANQARRHVERIVAQMGDSAISPN
;
A
#
# COMPACT_ATOMS: atom_id res chain seq x y z
N MET A 1 -30.12 1.97 -6.42
CA MET A 1 -29.93 3.06 -7.37
C MET A 1 -31.08 4.04 -7.16
N ASN A 2 -30.78 5.27 -6.81
CA ASN A 2 -31.76 6.34 -6.62
C ASN A 2 -32.15 7.00 -7.94
N GLU A 3 -33.14 7.95 -7.94
CA GLU A 3 -33.63 8.61 -9.15
C GLU A 3 -32.52 9.41 -9.86
N GLU A 4 -31.67 10.10 -9.12
CA GLU A 4 -30.53 10.87 -9.66
C GLU A 4 -29.53 9.96 -10.40
N GLU A 5 -29.24 8.80 -9.83
CA GLU A 5 -28.34 7.83 -10.47
C GLU A 5 -28.94 7.21 -11.73
N ALA A 6 -30.27 7.05 -11.77
CA ALA A 6 -30.95 6.54 -12.95
C ALA A 6 -30.89 7.52 -14.14
N GLU A 7 -30.87 8.83 -13.86
CA GLU A 7 -30.69 9.87 -14.90
C GLU A 7 -29.30 9.84 -15.53
N LEU A 8 -28.27 9.48 -14.76
CA LEU A 8 -26.89 9.36 -15.23
C LEU A 8 -26.68 8.15 -16.15
N LEU A 9 -27.62 7.19 -16.18
CA LEU A 9 -27.47 6.00 -17.02
C LEU A 9 -27.64 6.31 -18.50
N PRO A 10 -26.74 5.79 -19.35
CA PRO A 10 -26.95 5.81 -20.79
C PRO A 10 -28.20 5.00 -21.18
N PRO A 11 -28.89 5.34 -22.27
CA PRO A 11 -30.16 4.74 -22.67
C PRO A 11 -30.17 3.21 -22.68
N TYR A 12 -29.09 2.58 -23.10
CA TYR A 12 -28.97 1.13 -23.22
C TYR A 12 -28.83 0.39 -21.86
N LEU A 13 -28.58 1.11 -20.79
CA LEU A 13 -28.54 0.56 -19.42
C LEU A 13 -29.83 0.85 -18.64
N ARG A 14 -30.69 1.69 -19.15
CA ARG A 14 -32.03 1.94 -18.58
C ARG A 14 -32.93 0.74 -18.81
N PRO A 15 -33.91 0.47 -17.93
CA PRO A 15 -34.95 -0.53 -18.22
C PRO A 15 -35.71 -0.16 -19.52
N TYR A 16 -35.74 -1.06 -20.47
CA TYR A 16 -36.52 -0.90 -21.70
C TYR A 16 -37.20 -2.22 -22.06
N PRO A 17 -38.40 -2.20 -22.62
CA PRO A 17 -39.02 -3.42 -23.11
C PRO A 17 -38.28 -3.92 -24.35
N PRO A 18 -38.05 -5.24 -24.48
CA PRO A 18 -37.45 -5.80 -25.69
C PRO A 18 -38.34 -5.51 -26.90
N ALA A 19 -37.78 -4.87 -27.93
CA ALA A 19 -38.48 -4.53 -29.14
C ALA A 19 -38.15 -5.56 -30.24
N GLY A 20 -39.11 -6.39 -30.62
CA GLY A 20 -39.00 -7.32 -31.74
C GLY A 20 -38.69 -8.77 -31.36
N ALA A 21 -38.69 -9.65 -32.37
CA ALA A 21 -38.34 -11.05 -32.22
C ALA A 21 -36.85 -11.22 -31.95
N PRO A 22 -36.43 -12.18 -31.10
CA PRO A 22 -35.02 -12.43 -30.82
C PRO A 22 -34.26 -12.84 -32.09
N LEU A 23 -33.12 -12.18 -32.35
CA LEU A 23 -32.22 -12.45 -33.46
C LEU A 23 -31.09 -13.42 -33.07
N GLY A 24 -31.15 -13.96 -31.87
CA GLY A 24 -30.16 -14.89 -31.33
C GLY A 24 -30.33 -15.12 -29.85
N THR A 25 -29.35 -15.78 -29.25
CA THR A 25 -29.34 -16.13 -27.82
C THR A 25 -28.10 -15.61 -27.13
N LEU A 26 -28.25 -15.15 -25.89
CA LEU A 26 -27.17 -14.84 -24.95
C LEU A 26 -27.10 -15.94 -23.90
N SER A 27 -25.93 -16.48 -23.67
CA SER A 27 -25.66 -17.50 -22.65
C SER A 27 -24.33 -17.27 -21.97
N TYR A 28 -24.20 -17.77 -20.74
CA TYR A 28 -22.93 -17.69 -19.98
C TYR A 28 -22.18 -19.02 -20.05
N ASN A 29 -20.94 -18.96 -20.53
CA ASN A 29 -20.07 -20.13 -20.53
C ASN A 29 -19.26 -20.17 -19.21
N ARG A 30 -19.66 -21.06 -18.30
CA ARG A 30 -19.03 -21.20 -16.97
C ARG A 30 -17.57 -21.64 -17.01
N ARG A 31 -17.18 -22.40 -18.04
CA ARG A 31 -15.79 -22.89 -18.18
C ARG A 31 -14.84 -21.79 -18.63
N SER A 32 -15.25 -20.95 -19.58
CA SER A 32 -14.45 -19.82 -20.08
C SER A 32 -14.80 -18.49 -19.43
N LYS A 33 -15.74 -18.49 -18.46
CA LYS A 33 -16.21 -17.30 -17.73
C LYS A 33 -16.53 -16.10 -18.62
N CYS A 34 -17.24 -16.34 -19.73
CA CYS A 34 -17.58 -15.31 -20.70
C CYS A 34 -19.03 -15.42 -21.17
N TRP A 35 -19.59 -14.30 -21.59
CA TRP A 35 -20.88 -14.23 -22.28
C TRP A 35 -20.70 -14.64 -23.74
N VAL A 36 -21.61 -15.43 -24.25
CA VAL A 36 -21.60 -15.94 -25.63
C VAL A 36 -22.86 -15.54 -26.33
N VAL A 37 -22.72 -14.75 -27.39
CA VAL A 37 -23.77 -14.41 -28.33
C VAL A 37 -23.74 -15.42 -29.45
N LYS A 38 -24.89 -16.10 -29.71
CA LYS A 38 -25.12 -16.99 -30.85
C LYS A 38 -26.38 -16.53 -31.57
N GLY A 39 -26.32 -16.39 -32.86
CA GLY A 39 -27.49 -15.94 -33.59
C GLY A 39 -27.21 -15.69 -35.07
N ASP A 40 -28.05 -14.86 -35.67
CA ASP A 40 -27.92 -14.45 -37.05
C ASP A 40 -26.47 -14.02 -37.36
N PRO A 41 -25.90 -14.46 -38.51
CA PRO A 41 -24.54 -14.05 -38.92
C PRO A 41 -24.35 -12.54 -38.94
N SER A 42 -25.38 -11.76 -39.30
CA SER A 42 -25.32 -10.29 -39.28
C SER A 42 -25.02 -9.72 -37.89
N VAL A 43 -25.66 -10.27 -36.84
CA VAL A 43 -25.42 -9.86 -35.44
C VAL A 43 -24.00 -10.21 -34.98
N THR A 44 -23.56 -11.43 -35.27
CA THR A 44 -22.23 -11.87 -34.85
C THR A 44 -21.08 -11.14 -35.59
N GLU A 45 -21.30 -10.75 -36.85
CA GLU A 45 -20.38 -9.90 -37.61
C GLU A 45 -20.30 -8.47 -37.05
N VAL A 46 -21.45 -7.87 -36.69
CA VAL A 46 -21.52 -6.57 -36.01
C VAL A 46 -20.74 -6.62 -34.69
N CYS A 47 -20.95 -7.69 -33.90
CA CYS A 47 -20.18 -7.88 -32.66
C CYS A 47 -18.66 -7.81 -32.91
N LYS A 48 -18.17 -8.56 -33.90
CA LYS A 48 -16.73 -8.64 -34.20
C LYS A 48 -16.14 -7.35 -34.74
N ARG A 49 -16.94 -6.55 -35.45
CA ARG A 49 -16.51 -5.25 -35.97
C ARG A 49 -16.46 -4.17 -34.87
N LEU A 50 -17.50 -4.10 -34.05
CA LEU A 50 -17.62 -3.04 -33.04
C LEU A 50 -16.88 -3.34 -31.74
N PHE A 51 -16.73 -4.62 -31.41
CA PHE A 51 -16.12 -5.06 -30.17
C PHE A 51 -14.91 -5.96 -30.47
N PRO A 52 -13.72 -5.40 -30.67
CA PRO A 52 -12.51 -6.15 -31.09
C PRO A 52 -12.16 -7.33 -30.17
N GLY A 53 -12.47 -7.23 -28.86
CA GLY A 53 -12.28 -8.32 -27.90
C GLY A 53 -13.14 -9.57 -28.19
N SER A 54 -14.17 -9.47 -29.01
CA SER A 54 -15.01 -10.60 -29.45
C SER A 54 -14.53 -11.26 -30.74
N ALA A 55 -13.55 -10.70 -31.43
CA ALA A 55 -13.15 -11.09 -32.80
C ALA A 55 -12.51 -12.50 -32.91
N GLY A 56 -11.87 -13.01 -31.85
CA GLY A 56 -11.24 -14.33 -31.82
C GLY A 56 -12.21 -15.53 -31.69
N SER A 57 -13.51 -15.30 -31.72
CA SER A 57 -14.54 -16.32 -31.55
C SER A 57 -14.82 -17.11 -32.84
N ARG A 58 -15.41 -18.33 -32.70
CA ARG A 58 -15.80 -19.18 -33.83
C ARG A 58 -16.83 -18.50 -34.73
N ARG A 59 -16.91 -18.96 -35.97
CA ARG A 59 -17.96 -18.50 -36.90
C ARG A 59 -19.35 -18.73 -36.28
N GLY A 60 -20.23 -17.72 -36.34
CA GLY A 60 -21.56 -17.76 -35.73
C GLY A 60 -21.62 -17.57 -34.21
N GLU A 61 -20.47 -17.26 -33.58
CA GLU A 61 -20.36 -16.92 -32.16
C GLU A 61 -19.60 -15.62 -32.00
N ALA A 62 -19.96 -14.82 -30.97
CA ALA A 62 -19.16 -13.73 -30.45
C ALA A 62 -19.06 -13.88 -28.93
N ARG A 63 -17.84 -13.70 -28.36
CA ARG A 63 -17.59 -13.91 -26.94
C ARG A 63 -17.16 -12.61 -26.28
N PHE A 64 -17.82 -12.29 -25.18
CA PHE A 64 -17.55 -11.10 -24.38
C PHE A 64 -17.08 -11.52 -23.00
N THR A 65 -16.08 -10.85 -22.47
CA THR A 65 -15.67 -11.03 -21.07
C THR A 65 -16.84 -10.69 -20.14
N ALA A 66 -16.82 -11.20 -18.91
CA ALA A 66 -17.82 -10.85 -17.89
C ALA A 66 -17.54 -9.48 -17.22
N HIS A 67 -16.59 -8.71 -17.75
CA HIS A 67 -16.27 -7.40 -17.22
C HIS A 67 -17.43 -6.41 -17.37
N ARG A 68 -17.64 -5.54 -16.39
CA ARG A 68 -18.76 -4.58 -16.30
C ARG A 68 -18.94 -3.74 -17.59
N ARG A 69 -17.82 -3.28 -18.18
CA ARG A 69 -17.84 -2.56 -19.46
C ARG A 69 -18.37 -3.41 -20.62
N ALA A 70 -17.88 -4.64 -20.75
CA ALA A 70 -18.30 -5.54 -21.81
C ALA A 70 -19.79 -5.95 -21.67
N VAL A 71 -20.31 -6.01 -20.44
CA VAL A 71 -21.75 -6.19 -20.19
C VAL A 71 -22.54 -4.95 -20.65
N GLY A 72 -22.02 -3.75 -20.44
CA GLY A 72 -22.58 -2.51 -21.01
C GLY A 72 -22.65 -2.55 -22.54
N ASP A 73 -21.58 -3.00 -23.19
CA ASP A 73 -21.54 -3.20 -24.65
C ASP A 73 -22.58 -4.20 -25.11
N LEU A 74 -22.80 -5.29 -24.36
CA LEU A 74 -23.86 -6.26 -24.62
C LEU A 74 -25.27 -5.66 -24.43
N CYS A 75 -25.48 -4.84 -23.42
CA CYS A 75 -26.77 -4.13 -23.26
C CYS A 75 -27.04 -3.20 -24.45
N TRP A 76 -26.01 -2.47 -24.92
CA TRP A 76 -26.10 -1.65 -26.12
C TRP A 76 -26.41 -2.47 -27.36
N LEU A 77 -25.80 -3.64 -27.53
CA LEU A 77 -26.06 -4.57 -28.61
C LEU A 77 -27.52 -5.05 -28.56
N MET A 78 -27.99 -5.52 -27.39
CA MET A 78 -29.32 -6.07 -27.18
C MET A 78 -30.44 -5.04 -27.38
N MET A 79 -30.17 -3.77 -27.15
CA MET A 79 -31.11 -2.70 -27.44
C MET A 79 -31.40 -2.58 -28.96
N ARG A 80 -30.43 -2.94 -29.81
CA ARG A 80 -30.54 -2.89 -31.30
C ARG A 80 -30.85 -4.23 -31.91
N PHE A 81 -30.35 -5.29 -31.34
CA PHE A 81 -30.48 -6.66 -31.82
C PHE A 81 -30.96 -7.53 -30.64
N PRO A 82 -32.26 -7.65 -30.42
CA PRO A 82 -32.82 -8.42 -29.32
C PRO A 82 -32.27 -9.84 -29.27
N LEU A 83 -31.81 -10.27 -28.11
CA LEU A 83 -31.30 -11.61 -27.86
C LEU A 83 -32.11 -12.26 -26.73
N GLU A 84 -32.41 -13.54 -26.89
CA GLU A 84 -33.03 -14.34 -25.85
C GLU A 84 -31.98 -14.79 -24.85
N ILE A 85 -32.20 -14.50 -23.58
CA ILE A 85 -31.31 -14.92 -22.49
C ILE A 85 -31.74 -16.32 -22.04
N LYS A 86 -30.82 -17.29 -22.03
CA LYS A 86 -31.12 -18.62 -21.52
C LYS A 86 -31.63 -18.53 -20.07
N SER A 87 -32.69 -19.25 -19.79
CA SER A 87 -33.38 -19.23 -18.48
C SER A 87 -32.43 -19.55 -17.31
N SER A 88 -31.47 -20.48 -17.51
CA SER A 88 -30.43 -20.84 -16.54
C SER A 88 -29.45 -19.73 -16.23
N ASP A 89 -29.37 -18.71 -17.05
CA ASP A 89 -28.35 -17.65 -16.95
C ASP A 89 -28.97 -16.28 -16.64
N ARG A 90 -30.33 -16.20 -16.55
CA ARG A 90 -31.05 -14.95 -16.33
C ARG A 90 -30.65 -14.23 -15.05
N ALA A 91 -30.62 -14.93 -13.92
CA ALA A 91 -30.21 -14.32 -12.63
C ALA A 91 -28.77 -13.80 -12.66
N LEU A 92 -27.88 -14.53 -13.35
CA LEU A 92 -26.49 -14.11 -13.53
C LEU A 92 -26.41 -12.87 -14.43
N TRP A 93 -27.22 -12.79 -15.47
CA TRP A 93 -27.31 -11.62 -16.35
C TRP A 93 -27.83 -10.38 -15.61
N GLU A 94 -28.89 -10.50 -14.83
CA GLU A 94 -29.42 -9.40 -14.00
C GLU A 94 -28.37 -8.82 -13.04
N LYS A 95 -27.64 -9.71 -12.39
CA LYS A 95 -26.50 -9.29 -11.53
C LYS A 95 -25.40 -8.59 -12.34
N ALA A 96 -25.06 -9.09 -13.52
CA ALA A 96 -24.06 -8.49 -14.39
C ALA A 96 -24.49 -7.10 -14.89
N VAL A 97 -25.75 -6.93 -15.26
CA VAL A 97 -26.33 -5.63 -15.68
C VAL A 97 -26.35 -4.64 -14.53
N THR A 98 -26.66 -5.07 -13.30
CA THR A 98 -26.55 -4.22 -12.12
C THR A 98 -25.12 -3.69 -11.96
N GLY A 99 -24.11 -4.55 -12.04
CA GLY A 99 -22.71 -4.13 -11.99
C GLY A 99 -22.31 -3.21 -13.15
N ALA A 100 -22.88 -3.38 -14.35
CA ALA A 100 -22.63 -2.47 -15.48
C ALA A 100 -23.27 -1.09 -15.26
N ARG A 101 -24.45 -1.02 -14.63
CA ARG A 101 -25.10 0.24 -14.23
C ARG A 101 -24.30 0.99 -13.20
N GLU A 102 -23.87 0.32 -12.14
CA GLU A 102 -23.00 0.92 -11.12
C GLU A 102 -21.71 1.47 -11.74
N TYR A 103 -21.12 0.74 -12.66
CA TYR A 103 -19.95 1.19 -13.41
C TYR A 103 -20.23 2.45 -14.22
N ALA A 104 -21.35 2.49 -14.97
CA ALA A 104 -21.71 3.66 -15.79
C ALA A 104 -21.99 4.90 -14.93
N VAL A 105 -22.70 4.74 -13.81
CA VAL A 105 -22.93 5.84 -12.84
C VAL A 105 -21.60 6.36 -12.30
N ARG A 106 -20.67 5.48 -11.94
CA ARG A 106 -19.33 5.88 -11.49
C ARG A 106 -18.61 6.71 -12.55
N GLN A 107 -18.60 6.26 -13.81
CA GLN A 107 -17.96 6.99 -14.91
C GLN A 107 -18.62 8.36 -15.15
N ALA A 108 -19.95 8.45 -15.07
CA ALA A 108 -20.67 9.71 -15.19
C ALA A 108 -20.34 10.69 -14.04
N LYS A 109 -20.33 10.20 -12.80
CA LYS A 109 -19.93 11.00 -11.64
C LYS A 109 -18.48 11.51 -11.78
N MET A 110 -17.56 10.67 -12.28
CA MET A 110 -16.18 11.10 -12.55
C MET A 110 -16.10 12.21 -13.60
N ALA A 111 -16.91 12.12 -14.67
CA ALA A 111 -16.90 13.14 -15.73
C ALA A 111 -17.46 14.50 -15.27
N THR A 112 -18.30 14.52 -14.24
CA THR A 112 -18.93 15.72 -13.68
C THR A 112 -18.31 16.15 -12.35
N MET A 113 -17.28 15.46 -11.90
CA MET A 113 -16.59 15.75 -10.62
C MET A 113 -16.03 17.18 -10.63
N PRO A 114 -16.27 17.97 -9.57
CA PRO A 114 -15.62 19.27 -9.44
C PRO A 114 -14.11 19.07 -9.34
N VAL A 115 -13.36 19.99 -9.92
CA VAL A 115 -11.89 19.95 -9.88
C VAL A 115 -11.38 20.10 -8.45
N ARG A 116 -12.05 20.93 -7.64
CA ARG A 116 -11.72 21.19 -6.23
C ARG A 116 -12.97 21.36 -5.40
N MET A 117 -12.87 20.99 -4.14
CA MET A 117 -13.89 21.21 -3.11
C MET A 117 -13.26 21.74 -1.83
N THR A 118 -13.96 22.62 -1.15
CA THR A 118 -13.65 23.03 0.22
C THR A 118 -14.67 22.41 1.17
N PRO A 119 -14.28 22.05 2.42
CA PRO A 119 -15.25 21.63 3.42
C PRO A 119 -16.27 22.73 3.70
N PRO A 120 -17.49 22.38 4.16
CA PRO A 120 -18.49 23.36 4.59
C PRO A 120 -17.95 24.24 5.74
N ASP A 121 -18.36 25.51 5.75
CA ASP A 121 -17.95 26.46 6.77
C ASP A 121 -18.31 25.94 8.18
N GLY A 122 -17.33 26.01 9.07
CA GLY A 122 -17.49 25.57 10.46
C GLY A 122 -17.50 24.04 10.69
N ALA A 123 -17.51 23.22 9.64
CA ALA A 123 -17.47 21.75 9.77
C ALA A 123 -16.04 21.18 9.81
N PHE A 124 -15.08 21.96 9.37
CA PHE A 124 -13.66 21.58 9.36
C PHE A 124 -12.80 22.78 9.81
N LEU A 125 -11.90 22.54 10.78
CA LEU A 125 -10.98 23.56 11.27
C LEU A 125 -9.62 23.41 10.62
N GLY A 126 -9.37 24.22 9.61
CA GLY A 126 -8.10 24.23 8.88
C GLY A 126 -8.31 24.66 7.44
N THR A 127 -7.21 24.89 6.75
CA THR A 127 -7.22 25.24 5.33
C THR A 127 -6.58 24.11 4.54
N LEU A 128 -7.29 23.59 3.55
CA LEU A 128 -6.76 22.61 2.62
C LEU A 128 -5.85 23.30 1.60
N ARG A 129 -4.79 22.61 1.19
CA ARG A 129 -3.99 23.03 0.04
C ARG A 129 -4.74 22.70 -1.25
N PRO A 130 -4.44 23.36 -2.39
CA PRO A 130 -5.14 23.14 -3.65
C PRO A 130 -5.24 21.67 -4.06
N PHE A 131 -4.17 20.90 -3.91
CA PHE A 131 -4.20 19.47 -4.22
C PHE A 131 -5.03 18.66 -3.20
N GLN A 132 -5.13 19.10 -1.94
CA GLN A 132 -5.99 18.45 -0.94
C GLN A 132 -7.47 18.73 -1.21
N GLU A 133 -7.81 19.90 -1.75
CA GLU A 133 -9.16 20.21 -2.25
C GLU A 133 -9.55 19.32 -3.43
N GLU A 134 -8.60 19.03 -4.34
CA GLU A 134 -8.77 18.03 -5.42
C GLU A 134 -8.99 16.61 -4.84
N GLY A 135 -8.22 16.26 -3.81
CA GLY A 135 -8.40 14.97 -3.12
C GLY A 135 -9.73 14.88 -2.39
N LEU A 136 -10.20 15.97 -1.78
CA LEU A 136 -11.53 16.04 -1.17
C LEU A 136 -12.63 15.86 -2.23
N ALA A 137 -12.54 16.56 -3.36
CA ALA A 137 -13.47 16.42 -4.47
C ALA A 137 -13.55 14.99 -4.96
N TYR A 138 -12.38 14.33 -5.11
CA TYR A 138 -12.30 12.92 -5.47
C TYR A 138 -12.99 12.01 -4.43
N LEU A 139 -12.67 12.16 -3.13
CA LEU A 139 -13.26 11.34 -2.06
C LEU A 139 -14.79 11.52 -1.97
N CYS A 140 -15.29 12.75 -2.14
CA CYS A 140 -16.73 13.03 -2.10
C CYS A 140 -17.48 12.46 -3.31
N SER A 141 -16.82 12.33 -4.46
CA SER A 141 -17.42 11.83 -5.70
C SER A 141 -17.41 10.30 -5.82
N HIS A 142 -16.72 9.58 -4.93
CA HIS A 142 -16.57 8.13 -4.97
C HIS A 142 -17.00 7.49 -3.66
N ASP A 143 -17.86 6.49 -3.75
CA ASP A 143 -18.31 5.75 -2.57
C ASP A 143 -17.25 4.75 -2.08
N ARG A 144 -16.43 4.24 -3.01
CA ARG A 144 -15.39 3.24 -2.76
C ARG A 144 -14.14 3.61 -3.54
N CYS A 145 -13.06 3.97 -2.82
CA CYS A 145 -11.86 4.44 -3.48
C CYS A 145 -10.60 4.32 -2.61
N LEU A 146 -9.46 4.48 -3.27
CA LEU A 146 -8.13 4.48 -2.69
C LEU A 146 -7.47 5.85 -2.89
N LEU A 147 -7.21 6.55 -1.79
CA LEU A 147 -6.34 7.72 -1.79
C LEU A 147 -4.91 7.25 -1.57
N ALA A 148 -4.16 7.14 -2.66
CA ALA A 148 -2.81 6.59 -2.71
C ALA A 148 -1.73 7.67 -2.77
N ASP A 149 -2.02 8.89 -2.35
CA ASP A 149 -1.08 10.01 -2.30
C ASP A 149 0.21 9.64 -1.59
N GLU A 150 1.33 10.16 -2.07
CA GLU A 150 2.63 9.95 -1.46
C GLU A 150 2.60 10.30 0.04
N MET A 151 3.45 9.66 0.82
CA MET A 151 3.51 9.91 2.27
C MET A 151 3.83 11.38 2.57
N GLY A 152 3.17 11.93 3.59
CA GLY A 152 3.35 13.34 3.97
C GLY A 152 2.46 14.36 3.22
N LEU A 153 1.62 13.92 2.29
CA LEU A 153 0.65 14.79 1.59
C LEU A 153 -0.68 15.01 2.37
N GLY A 154 -0.75 14.57 3.62
CA GLY A 154 -1.90 14.84 4.49
C GLY A 154 -3.15 14.04 4.14
N LYS A 155 -3.03 12.74 3.86
CA LYS A 155 -4.17 11.84 3.61
C LYS A 155 -5.17 11.83 4.75
N THR A 156 -4.71 11.83 6.01
CA THR A 156 -5.56 11.92 7.21
C THR A 156 -6.41 13.18 7.20
N VAL A 157 -5.81 14.33 6.89
CA VAL A 157 -6.50 15.63 6.79
C VAL A 157 -7.56 15.60 5.69
N GLN A 158 -7.26 15.05 4.52
CA GLN A 158 -8.22 14.88 3.41
C GLN A 158 -9.38 13.96 3.79
N ALA A 159 -9.11 12.85 4.52
CA ALA A 159 -10.15 11.94 4.99
C ALA A 159 -11.05 12.58 6.06
N LEU A 160 -10.52 13.41 6.96
CA LEU A 160 -11.31 14.15 7.93
C LEU A 160 -12.15 15.25 7.25
N ALA A 161 -11.60 15.95 6.27
CA ALA A 161 -12.33 16.89 5.44
C ALA A 161 -13.48 16.20 4.66
N PHE A 162 -13.27 14.98 4.19
CA PHE A 162 -14.32 14.17 3.57
C PHE A 162 -15.45 13.86 4.56
N LEU A 163 -15.17 13.45 5.79
CA LEU A 163 -16.19 13.20 6.81
C LEU A 163 -17.01 14.46 7.11
N SER A 164 -16.33 15.61 7.18
CA SER A 164 -17.00 16.90 7.41
C SER A 164 -17.90 17.32 6.24
N SER A 165 -17.50 17.00 5.01
CA SER A 165 -18.22 17.44 3.80
C SER A 165 -19.40 16.55 3.44
N THR A 166 -19.34 15.27 3.77
CA THR A 166 -20.39 14.30 3.40
C THR A 166 -21.36 13.98 4.53
N GLY A 167 -21.01 14.32 5.78
CA GLY A 167 -21.80 13.92 6.95
C GLY A 167 -21.96 12.38 7.06
N SER A 168 -21.04 11.61 6.49
CA SER A 168 -21.08 10.13 6.48
C SER A 168 -20.70 9.56 7.87
N LEU A 169 -21.39 10.02 8.89
CA LEU A 169 -21.24 9.63 10.30
C LEU A 169 -22.40 8.74 10.76
N PRO A 170 -22.23 7.84 11.73
CA PRO A 170 -20.96 7.52 12.40
C PRO A 170 -19.94 6.86 11.47
N ALA A 171 -18.67 7.23 11.64
CA ALA A 171 -17.56 6.69 10.87
C ALA A 171 -16.69 5.75 11.72
N LEU A 172 -16.19 4.67 11.12
CA LEU A 172 -15.16 3.83 11.72
C LEU A 172 -13.83 4.04 11.02
N VAL A 173 -12.81 4.44 11.78
CA VAL A 173 -11.43 4.59 11.29
C VAL A 173 -10.61 3.40 11.79
N ILE A 174 -9.90 2.73 10.88
CA ILE A 174 -9.09 1.56 11.17
C ILE A 174 -7.62 1.83 10.82
N PRO A 175 -6.84 2.41 11.74
CA PRO A 175 -5.41 2.62 11.56
C PRO A 175 -4.58 1.45 12.10
N PRO A 176 -3.27 1.40 11.79
CA PRO A 176 -2.29 0.67 12.58
C PRO A 176 -2.33 1.08 14.07
N ALA A 177 -2.00 0.14 14.96
CA ALA A 177 -2.16 0.36 16.41
C ALA A 177 -1.42 1.62 16.94
N HIS A 178 -0.24 1.91 16.40
CA HIS A 178 0.57 3.06 16.81
C HIS A 178 0.03 4.40 16.29
N LEU A 179 -0.88 4.42 15.31
CA LEU A 179 -1.51 5.63 14.77
C LEU A 179 -2.87 5.97 15.43
N THR A 180 -3.40 5.08 16.27
CA THR A 180 -4.71 5.26 16.91
C THR A 180 -4.83 6.61 17.63
N ARG A 181 -3.81 6.98 18.40
CA ARG A 181 -3.77 8.25 19.12
C ARG A 181 -3.66 9.46 18.20
N ASN A 182 -2.84 9.37 17.16
CA ASN A 182 -2.70 10.44 16.16
C ASN A 182 -4.05 10.71 15.47
N TRP A 183 -4.77 9.66 15.08
CA TRP A 183 -6.11 9.80 14.51
C TRP A 183 -7.10 10.44 15.48
N GLN A 184 -7.06 10.09 16.77
CA GLN A 184 -7.91 10.71 17.79
C GLN A 184 -7.60 12.22 17.92
N GLU A 185 -6.33 12.57 18.02
CA GLU A 185 -5.89 13.95 18.16
C GLU A 185 -6.23 14.80 16.92
N GLU A 186 -5.98 14.29 15.71
CA GLU A 186 -6.31 15.00 14.46
C GLU A 186 -7.83 15.11 14.26
N THR A 187 -8.61 14.07 14.61
CA THR A 187 -10.07 14.12 14.54
C THR A 187 -10.61 15.24 15.44
N LEU A 188 -10.17 15.32 16.69
CA LEU A 188 -10.58 16.38 17.63
C LEU A 188 -10.10 17.77 17.19
N ARG A 189 -8.97 17.84 16.52
CA ARG A 189 -8.41 19.10 16.02
C ARG A 189 -9.18 19.66 14.83
N PHE A 190 -9.46 18.83 13.83
CA PHE A 190 -9.94 19.30 12.53
C PHE A 190 -11.45 19.13 12.33
N LEU A 191 -12.07 18.04 12.82
CA LEU A 191 -13.48 17.77 12.56
C LEU A 191 -14.39 18.56 13.50
N ARG A 192 -15.52 19.03 12.97
CA ARG A 192 -16.63 19.60 13.75
C ARG A 192 -17.94 18.96 13.28
N VAL A 193 -18.79 18.63 14.24
CA VAL A 193 -20.14 18.11 14.02
C VAL A 193 -21.11 19.09 14.67
N ASP A 194 -22.00 19.69 13.87
CA ASP A 194 -22.91 20.75 14.33
C ASP A 194 -22.19 21.89 15.06
N GLY A 195 -21.00 22.29 14.56
CA GLY A 195 -20.17 23.36 15.12
C GLY A 195 -19.43 23.00 16.42
N LYS A 196 -19.56 21.75 16.93
CA LYS A 196 -18.93 21.27 18.15
C LYS A 196 -17.81 20.28 17.88
N ALA A 197 -16.96 20.05 18.87
CA ALA A 197 -15.98 18.96 18.80
C ALA A 197 -16.69 17.60 18.65
N PRO A 198 -16.21 16.69 17.77
CA PRO A 198 -16.84 15.39 17.59
C PRO A 198 -16.69 14.54 18.84
N ARG A 199 -17.67 13.66 19.07
CA ARG A 199 -17.56 12.59 20.07
C ARG A 199 -16.71 11.46 19.45
N VAL A 200 -15.55 11.22 20.01
CA VAL A 200 -14.61 10.21 19.51
C VAL A 200 -14.48 9.08 20.51
N HIS A 201 -14.72 7.86 20.07
CA HIS A 201 -14.55 6.66 20.89
C HIS A 201 -13.48 5.73 20.33
N VAL A 202 -12.46 5.43 21.14
CA VAL A 202 -11.41 4.44 20.79
C VAL A 202 -11.84 3.08 21.33
N ILE A 203 -12.14 2.16 20.40
CA ILE A 203 -12.54 0.79 20.72
C ILE A 203 -11.31 0.01 21.22
N LYS A 204 -11.48 -0.68 22.35
CA LYS A 204 -10.42 -1.44 23.02
C LYS A 204 -10.87 -2.87 23.30
N GLY A 205 -9.89 -3.79 23.29
CA GLY A 205 -10.13 -5.20 23.60
C GLY A 205 -10.71 -6.01 22.45
N LEU A 206 -10.48 -7.31 22.52
CA LEU A 206 -10.92 -8.29 21.49
C LEU A 206 -12.37 -8.76 21.68
N LYS A 207 -12.96 -8.54 22.87
CA LYS A 207 -14.35 -8.91 23.13
C LYS A 207 -15.26 -7.73 22.85
N PRO A 208 -16.30 -7.89 22.00
CA PRO A 208 -17.29 -6.87 21.78
C PRO A 208 -18.01 -6.45 23.07
N TYR A 209 -18.36 -5.19 23.14
CA TYR A 209 -19.15 -4.57 24.21
C TYR A 209 -20.07 -3.50 23.61
N ASP A 210 -21.05 -3.03 24.34
CA ASP A 210 -21.95 -1.99 23.90
C ASP A 210 -21.18 -0.68 23.72
N LEU A 211 -21.12 -0.20 22.47
CA LEU A 211 -20.38 1.01 22.15
C LEU A 211 -21.16 2.25 22.61
N PRO A 212 -20.50 3.20 23.30
CA PRO A 212 -21.13 4.48 23.58
C PRO A 212 -21.41 5.24 22.28
N GLU A 213 -22.41 6.11 22.30
CA GLU A 213 -22.71 6.95 21.15
C GLU A 213 -21.54 7.87 20.81
N ALA A 214 -21.05 7.79 19.58
CA ALA A 214 -19.97 8.61 19.08
C ALA A 214 -20.14 8.92 17.58
N ASP A 215 -19.50 9.99 17.14
CA ASP A 215 -19.50 10.42 15.74
C ASP A 215 -18.39 9.70 14.96
N VAL A 216 -17.24 9.49 15.61
CA VAL A 216 -16.10 8.76 15.04
C VAL A 216 -15.62 7.69 16.02
N TYR A 217 -15.54 6.47 15.53
CA TYR A 217 -14.96 5.34 16.24
C TYR A 217 -13.59 5.03 15.65
N ILE A 218 -12.64 4.67 16.49
CA ILE A 218 -11.28 4.31 16.07
C ILE A 218 -10.95 2.92 16.59
N MET A 219 -10.57 2.00 15.71
CA MET A 219 -10.23 0.62 16.04
C MET A 219 -8.99 0.19 15.26
N HIS A 220 -7.94 -0.29 15.91
CA HIS A 220 -6.79 -0.78 15.14
C HIS A 220 -7.00 -2.21 14.59
N TYR A 221 -6.31 -2.54 13.49
CA TYR A 221 -6.47 -3.79 12.72
C TYR A 221 -6.46 -5.09 13.53
N LEU A 222 -5.67 -5.17 14.61
CA LEU A 222 -5.56 -6.40 15.42
C LEU A 222 -6.85 -6.74 16.18
N LEU A 223 -7.73 -5.78 16.40
CA LEU A 223 -9.00 -5.99 17.09
C LEU A 223 -10.09 -6.55 16.18
N LEU A 224 -10.01 -6.33 14.86
CA LEU A 224 -11.02 -6.73 13.87
C LEU A 224 -11.46 -8.18 14.03
N ARG A 225 -10.50 -9.09 14.28
CA ARG A 225 -10.79 -10.53 14.44
C ARG A 225 -11.79 -10.85 15.56
N GLY A 226 -11.72 -10.10 16.65
CA GLY A 226 -12.62 -10.31 17.80
C GLY A 226 -14.01 -9.68 17.62
N TRP A 227 -14.15 -8.74 16.69
CA TRP A 227 -15.36 -7.99 16.40
C TRP A 227 -16.06 -8.41 15.12
N LYS A 228 -15.54 -9.41 14.41
CA LYS A 228 -15.98 -9.85 13.09
C LYS A 228 -17.50 -10.04 12.95
N SER A 229 -18.14 -10.67 13.93
CA SER A 229 -19.59 -10.96 13.90
C SER A 229 -20.46 -9.74 14.21
N VAL A 230 -19.94 -8.75 14.92
CA VAL A 230 -20.69 -7.58 15.39
C VAL A 230 -20.51 -6.39 14.45
N LEU A 231 -19.32 -6.17 13.88
CA LEU A 231 -19.04 -5.02 13.03
C LEU A 231 -20.08 -4.78 11.92
N PRO A 232 -20.55 -5.79 11.17
CA PRO A 232 -21.52 -5.58 10.10
C PRO A 232 -22.92 -5.15 10.59
N THR A 233 -23.21 -5.32 11.88
CA THR A 233 -24.52 -4.97 12.49
C THR A 233 -24.53 -3.58 13.11
N LEU A 234 -23.35 -2.96 13.22
CA LEU A 234 -23.21 -1.62 13.78
C LEU A 234 -23.55 -0.55 12.73
N PRO A 235 -24.06 0.62 13.13
CA PRO A 235 -24.61 1.62 12.22
C PRO A 235 -23.52 2.50 11.55
N PHE A 236 -22.39 1.93 11.18
CA PHE A 236 -21.33 2.68 10.51
C PHE A 236 -21.73 3.01 9.08
N ARG A 237 -21.79 4.29 8.73
CA ARG A 237 -22.05 4.73 7.37
C ARG A 237 -20.79 4.76 6.53
N SER A 238 -19.65 5.02 7.14
CA SER A 238 -18.37 5.01 6.44
C SER A 238 -17.30 4.27 7.21
N VAL A 239 -16.37 3.65 6.47
CA VAL A 239 -15.14 3.06 7.01
C VAL A 239 -13.92 3.63 6.28
N ILE A 240 -12.91 4.02 7.05
CA ILE A 240 -11.62 4.51 6.56
C ILE A 240 -10.54 3.53 7.02
N PHE A 241 -9.90 2.86 6.07
CA PHE A 241 -8.76 1.96 6.32
C PHE A 241 -7.46 2.75 6.10
N ASP A 242 -6.79 3.14 7.18
CA ASP A 242 -5.47 3.79 7.05
C ASP A 242 -4.37 2.74 6.96
N GLU A 243 -3.39 2.94 6.07
CA GLU A 243 -2.40 1.93 5.67
C GLU A 243 -3.09 0.61 5.28
N ILE A 244 -4.04 0.69 4.34
CA ILE A 244 -4.91 -0.42 3.94
C ILE A 244 -4.14 -1.67 3.49
N GLN A 245 -2.87 -1.56 3.10
CA GLN A 245 -2.01 -2.70 2.79
C GLN A 245 -1.81 -3.66 3.98
N GLU A 246 -2.22 -3.29 5.20
CA GLU A 246 -2.35 -4.23 6.32
C GLU A 246 -3.30 -5.39 6.02
N LEU A 247 -4.21 -5.23 5.05
CA LEU A 247 -5.19 -6.22 4.60
C LEU A 247 -4.74 -7.01 3.36
N ARG A 248 -3.48 -6.97 2.98
CA ARG A 248 -2.95 -7.67 1.78
C ARG A 248 -3.05 -9.20 1.82
N HIS A 249 -3.24 -9.82 2.99
CA HIS A 249 -3.30 -11.27 3.16
C HIS A 249 -4.74 -11.74 3.41
N ALA A 250 -5.39 -12.30 2.39
CA ALA A 250 -6.79 -12.75 2.43
C ALA A 250 -7.09 -13.88 3.44
N GLY A 251 -6.10 -14.75 3.74
CA GLY A 251 -6.29 -15.89 4.66
C GLY A 251 -6.34 -15.53 6.14
N THR A 252 -6.49 -14.26 6.52
CA THR A 252 -6.49 -13.82 7.91
C THR A 252 -7.88 -13.44 8.41
N GLU A 253 -8.14 -13.68 9.70
CA GLU A 253 -9.41 -13.27 10.35
C GLU A 253 -9.64 -11.75 10.27
N LYS A 254 -8.57 -10.94 10.34
CA LYS A 254 -8.68 -9.49 10.17
C LYS A 254 -9.17 -9.11 8.77
N TYR A 255 -8.73 -9.83 7.73
CA TYR A 255 -9.18 -9.61 6.35
C TYR A 255 -10.67 -9.95 6.20
N SER A 256 -11.09 -11.12 6.69
CA SER A 256 -12.49 -11.53 6.65
C SER A 256 -13.41 -10.54 7.39
N ALA A 257 -12.99 -10.03 8.54
CA ALA A 257 -13.74 -9.02 9.28
C ALA A 257 -13.83 -7.68 8.52
N ALA A 258 -12.73 -7.25 7.91
CA ALA A 258 -12.70 -6.03 7.09
C ALA A 258 -13.59 -6.15 5.84
N SER A 259 -13.62 -7.33 5.18
CA SER A 259 -14.49 -7.58 4.03
C SER A 259 -15.97 -7.44 4.40
N LEU A 260 -16.41 -8.12 5.47
CA LEU A 260 -17.81 -8.03 5.95
C LEU A 260 -18.18 -6.60 6.33
N LEU A 261 -17.30 -5.88 7.01
CA LEU A 261 -17.51 -4.48 7.36
C LEU A 261 -17.61 -3.60 6.11
N SER A 262 -16.72 -3.79 5.14
CA SER A 262 -16.76 -3.06 3.86
C SER A 262 -18.08 -3.26 3.11
N GLU A 263 -18.64 -4.48 3.12
CA GLU A 263 -19.93 -4.78 2.51
C GLU A 263 -21.10 -4.06 3.20
N SER A 264 -21.03 -3.82 4.50
CA SER A 264 -22.09 -3.17 5.28
C SER A 264 -22.06 -1.63 5.24
N CYS A 265 -20.92 -1.02 4.87
CA CYS A 265 -20.78 0.43 4.83
C CYS A 265 -21.15 1.03 3.48
N GLU A 266 -21.79 2.19 3.49
CA GLU A 266 -22.12 2.97 2.29
C GLU A 266 -20.84 3.46 1.59
N ARG A 267 -19.87 3.94 2.40
CA ARG A 267 -18.62 4.51 1.91
C ARG A 267 -17.41 3.78 2.48
N VAL A 268 -16.49 3.41 1.60
CA VAL A 268 -15.27 2.66 1.94
C VAL A 268 -14.05 3.35 1.34
N ILE A 269 -13.20 3.89 2.20
CA ILE A 269 -12.01 4.63 1.79
C ILE A 269 -10.76 3.91 2.29
N GLY A 270 -9.87 3.62 1.37
CA GLY A 270 -8.52 3.18 1.68
C GLY A 270 -7.54 4.34 1.60
N LEU A 271 -6.63 4.43 2.55
CA LEU A 271 -5.51 5.38 2.54
C LEU A 271 -4.21 4.57 2.52
N SER A 272 -3.31 4.88 1.61
CA SER A 272 -1.96 4.31 1.62
C SER A 272 -1.00 5.11 0.77
N GLY A 273 0.22 5.32 1.25
CA GLY A 273 1.32 5.81 0.42
C GLY A 273 1.95 4.71 -0.45
N THR A 274 1.73 3.45 -0.08
CA THR A 274 2.36 2.28 -0.69
C THR A 274 1.37 1.11 -0.80
N PRO A 275 0.29 1.21 -1.60
CA PRO A 275 -0.79 0.22 -1.60
C PRO A 275 -0.38 -1.14 -2.14
N ILE A 276 0.72 -1.23 -2.89
CA ILE A 276 1.16 -2.44 -3.56
C ILE A 276 2.53 -2.86 -3.08
N TYR A 277 2.60 -4.04 -2.49
CA TYR A 277 3.82 -4.79 -2.22
C TYR A 277 4.12 -5.75 -3.39
N ASN A 278 5.13 -6.55 -3.31
CA ASN A 278 5.76 -7.30 -4.39
C ASN A 278 4.90 -8.34 -5.15
N ARG A 279 3.63 -8.58 -4.76
CA ARG A 279 2.83 -9.69 -5.30
C ARG A 279 1.46 -9.22 -5.79
N GLY A 280 1.04 -9.71 -6.96
CA GLY A 280 -0.26 -9.39 -7.53
C GLY A 280 -1.45 -9.76 -6.64
N GLY A 281 -1.34 -10.86 -5.86
CA GLY A 281 -2.35 -11.24 -4.89
C GLY A 281 -2.53 -10.22 -3.77
N GLU A 282 -1.49 -9.49 -3.40
CA GLU A 282 -1.58 -8.46 -2.35
C GLU A 282 -2.42 -7.27 -2.81
N ILE A 283 -2.21 -6.78 -4.03
CA ILE A 283 -3.05 -5.68 -4.57
C ILE A 283 -4.47 -6.16 -4.85
N TRP A 284 -4.64 -7.36 -5.41
CA TRP A 284 -5.95 -7.92 -5.66
C TRP A 284 -6.78 -8.03 -4.38
N ASN A 285 -6.18 -8.48 -3.27
CA ASN A 285 -6.82 -8.54 -1.96
C ASN A 285 -7.21 -7.15 -1.44
N VAL A 286 -6.31 -6.17 -1.51
CA VAL A 286 -6.59 -4.79 -1.07
C VAL A 286 -7.74 -4.17 -1.87
N ILE A 287 -7.72 -4.33 -3.20
CA ILE A 287 -8.79 -3.81 -4.06
C ILE A 287 -10.13 -4.48 -3.77
N ASN A 288 -10.16 -5.78 -3.47
CA ASN A 288 -11.39 -6.48 -3.10
C ASN A 288 -12.01 -6.04 -1.77
N ILE A 289 -11.23 -5.48 -0.85
CA ILE A 289 -11.78 -4.83 0.34
C ILE A 289 -12.52 -3.53 -0.03
N LEU A 290 -11.99 -2.77 -0.96
CA LEU A 290 -12.59 -1.51 -1.40
C LEU A 290 -13.83 -1.76 -2.26
N ASP A 291 -13.65 -2.51 -3.33
CA ASP A 291 -14.71 -2.82 -4.31
C ASP A 291 -14.56 -4.28 -4.77
N TYR A 292 -15.40 -5.13 -4.22
CA TYR A 292 -15.34 -6.58 -4.46
C TYR A 292 -15.52 -6.90 -5.95
N HIS A 293 -14.63 -7.75 -6.47
CA HIS A 293 -14.54 -8.10 -7.89
C HIS A 293 -14.28 -6.94 -8.87
N PHE A 294 -13.78 -5.80 -8.41
CA PHE A 294 -13.38 -4.71 -9.31
C PHE A 294 -12.35 -5.17 -10.36
N LEU A 295 -11.34 -5.94 -9.93
CA LEU A 295 -10.33 -6.54 -10.81
C LEU A 295 -10.75 -7.93 -11.36
N GLY A 296 -12.01 -8.31 -11.18
CA GLY A 296 -12.50 -9.64 -11.54
C GLY A 296 -12.10 -10.72 -10.54
N ASP A 297 -12.31 -11.99 -10.89
CA ASP A 297 -11.80 -13.11 -10.08
C ASP A 297 -10.28 -13.26 -10.20
N TRP A 298 -9.68 -13.99 -9.24
CA TRP A 298 -8.24 -14.20 -9.20
C TRP A 298 -7.67 -14.83 -10.48
N GLU A 299 -8.39 -15.76 -11.09
CA GLU A 299 -7.92 -16.46 -12.30
C GLU A 299 -7.84 -15.50 -13.50
N SER A 300 -8.82 -14.62 -13.65
CA SER A 300 -8.84 -13.59 -14.70
C SER A 300 -7.76 -12.55 -14.46
N PHE A 301 -7.68 -12.02 -13.24
CA PHE A 301 -6.67 -11.05 -12.84
C PHE A 301 -5.24 -11.59 -13.00
N SER A 302 -4.96 -12.79 -12.50
CA SER A 302 -3.62 -13.36 -12.57
C SER A 302 -3.18 -13.65 -14.00
N ARG A 303 -4.09 -14.04 -14.88
CA ARG A 303 -3.83 -14.27 -16.30
C ARG A 303 -3.54 -12.98 -17.07
N GLU A 304 -4.27 -11.92 -16.75
CA GLU A 304 -4.15 -10.63 -17.45
C GLU A 304 -2.95 -9.82 -16.96
N TRP A 305 -2.71 -9.81 -15.66
CA TRP A 305 -1.79 -8.87 -15.01
C TRP A 305 -0.55 -9.51 -14.40
N CYS A 306 -0.52 -10.83 -14.23
CA CYS A 306 0.55 -11.49 -13.48
C CYS A 306 1.33 -12.51 -14.29
N SER A 307 2.55 -12.81 -13.84
CA SER A 307 3.42 -13.89 -14.34
C SER A 307 4.29 -14.45 -13.22
N GLY A 308 5.19 -15.37 -13.61
CA GLY A 308 6.09 -16.04 -12.70
C GLY A 308 5.48 -17.29 -12.07
N TYR A 309 6.25 -17.96 -11.20
CA TYR A 309 5.78 -19.18 -10.52
C TYR A 309 4.54 -18.90 -9.69
N GLY A 310 3.44 -19.59 -10.00
CA GLY A 310 2.14 -19.36 -9.36
C GLY A 310 1.45 -18.06 -9.74
N ASN A 311 1.85 -17.37 -10.84
CA ASN A 311 1.28 -16.11 -11.31
C ASN A 311 1.22 -15.02 -10.22
N GLN A 312 2.31 -14.83 -9.48
CA GLN A 312 2.32 -13.97 -8.31
C GLN A 312 2.88 -12.56 -8.54
N LEU A 313 3.60 -12.34 -9.65
CA LEU A 313 4.24 -11.04 -9.93
C LEU A 313 3.42 -10.24 -10.94
N VAL A 314 3.18 -8.97 -10.66
CA VAL A 314 2.53 -8.06 -11.62
C VAL A 314 3.50 -7.74 -12.75
N LEU A 315 3.12 -8.09 -13.98
CA LEU A 315 3.95 -7.92 -15.19
C LEU A 315 4.21 -6.46 -15.56
N LYS A 316 3.16 -5.64 -15.49
CA LYS A 316 3.16 -4.24 -15.92
C LYS A 316 2.48 -3.38 -14.84
N PRO A 317 3.16 -3.14 -13.72
CA PRO A 317 2.60 -2.42 -12.59
C PRO A 317 2.16 -0.99 -12.93
N ASP A 318 2.87 -0.31 -13.83
CA ASP A 318 2.53 1.02 -14.37
C ASP A 318 1.18 1.04 -15.08
N LEU A 319 0.91 0.03 -15.91
CA LEU A 319 -0.37 -0.11 -16.61
C LEU A 319 -1.51 -0.45 -15.66
N LEU A 320 -1.27 -1.30 -14.67
CA LEU A 320 -2.27 -1.61 -13.64
C LEU A 320 -2.60 -0.34 -12.81
N GLY A 321 -1.58 0.42 -12.41
CA GLY A 321 -1.77 1.69 -11.72
C GLY A 321 -2.53 2.71 -12.58
N ALA A 322 -2.20 2.83 -13.87
CA ALA A 322 -2.92 3.68 -14.81
C ALA A 322 -4.38 3.22 -14.99
N TYR A 323 -4.63 1.90 -15.04
CA TYR A 323 -5.96 1.33 -15.10
C TYR A 323 -6.78 1.71 -13.86
N LEU A 324 -6.26 1.51 -12.65
CA LEU A 324 -6.94 1.86 -11.40
C LEU A 324 -7.30 3.36 -11.32
N ARG A 325 -6.41 4.24 -11.79
CA ARG A 325 -6.67 5.69 -11.85
C ARG A 325 -7.75 6.02 -12.88
N ARG A 326 -7.64 5.48 -14.08
CA ARG A 326 -8.61 5.72 -15.17
C ARG A 326 -10.01 5.24 -14.80
N GLU A 327 -10.12 4.11 -14.13
CA GLU A 327 -11.40 3.56 -13.69
C GLU A 327 -11.94 4.23 -12.40
N GLY A 328 -11.24 5.24 -11.87
CA GLY A 328 -11.66 6.04 -10.74
C GLY A 328 -11.57 5.34 -9.38
N LEU A 329 -10.86 4.22 -9.28
CA LEU A 329 -10.69 3.57 -7.99
C LEU A 329 -9.54 4.14 -7.19
N MET A 330 -8.53 4.73 -7.83
CA MET A 330 -7.33 5.24 -7.17
C MET A 330 -7.02 6.68 -7.58
N LEU A 331 -6.78 7.54 -6.60
CA LEU A 331 -6.10 8.82 -6.79
C LEU A 331 -4.67 8.71 -6.23
N ARG A 332 -3.69 9.08 -7.03
CA ARG A 332 -2.28 9.09 -6.67
C ARG A 332 -1.62 10.37 -7.13
N ARG A 333 -0.97 11.07 -6.21
CA ARG A 333 -0.12 12.24 -6.50
C ARG A 333 1.18 12.11 -5.73
N THR A 334 2.26 12.61 -6.32
CA THR A 334 3.60 12.65 -5.72
C THR A 334 3.88 14.04 -5.14
N LYS A 335 4.82 14.13 -4.20
CA LYS A 335 5.28 15.41 -3.66
C LYS A 335 5.85 16.30 -4.75
N GLN A 336 6.57 15.69 -5.69
CA GLN A 336 7.17 16.41 -6.82
C GLN A 336 6.12 17.11 -7.70
N GLU A 337 4.94 16.51 -7.87
CA GLU A 337 3.84 17.08 -8.66
C GLU A 337 3.13 18.24 -7.93
N VAL A 338 2.92 18.10 -6.61
CA VAL A 338 1.99 18.97 -5.87
C VAL A 338 2.65 19.91 -4.86
N LEU A 339 3.90 19.68 -4.47
CA LEU A 339 4.66 20.49 -3.50
C LEU A 339 5.95 21.02 -4.16
N ARG A 340 5.80 21.94 -5.12
CA ARG A 340 6.95 22.53 -5.82
C ARG A 340 7.87 23.33 -4.90
N GLU A 341 7.34 23.81 -3.79
CA GLU A 341 8.07 24.53 -2.75
C GLU A 341 8.84 23.62 -1.79
N LEU A 342 8.60 22.29 -1.80
CA LEU A 342 9.31 21.38 -0.92
C LEU A 342 10.78 21.27 -1.34
N PRO A 343 11.74 21.53 -0.44
CA PRO A 343 13.15 21.39 -0.75
C PRO A 343 13.51 19.98 -1.25
N PRO A 344 14.49 19.85 -2.14
CA PRO A 344 14.82 18.57 -2.73
C PRO A 344 15.36 17.57 -1.69
N LYS A 345 14.98 16.31 -1.86
CA LYS A 345 15.55 15.17 -1.16
C LYS A 345 16.65 14.55 -2.02
N ARG A 346 17.85 14.38 -1.44
CA ARG A 346 19.00 13.75 -2.12
C ARG A 346 19.44 12.51 -1.39
N ARG A 347 19.55 11.40 -2.11
CA ARG A 347 20.05 10.12 -1.60
C ARG A 347 21.51 9.96 -1.95
N LEU A 348 22.31 9.62 -0.94
CA LEU A 348 23.76 9.44 -1.03
C LEU A 348 24.10 8.07 -0.45
N VAL A 349 24.81 7.27 -1.23
CA VAL A 349 25.41 6.01 -0.71
C VAL A 349 26.82 6.33 -0.27
N GLN A 350 27.13 6.05 0.98
CA GLN A 350 28.45 6.26 1.57
C GLN A 350 29.01 4.95 2.09
N GLU A 351 30.11 4.51 1.49
CA GLU A 351 30.85 3.38 2.00
C GLU A 351 31.65 3.79 3.25
N LEU A 352 31.60 2.94 4.28
CA LEU A 352 32.30 3.13 5.54
C LEU A 352 33.26 1.97 5.78
N ASP A 353 34.30 2.25 6.55
CA ASP A 353 35.11 1.21 7.18
C ASP A 353 34.27 0.36 8.15
N TRP A 354 34.74 -0.81 8.44
CA TRP A 354 34.12 -1.73 9.38
C TRP A 354 35.15 -2.58 10.11
N ASN A 355 34.76 -3.26 11.19
CA ASN A 355 35.66 -4.09 11.97
C ASN A 355 35.55 -5.56 11.59
N ASP A 356 36.46 -6.04 10.73
CA ASP A 356 36.48 -7.43 10.24
C ASP A 356 36.57 -8.46 11.37
N LYS A 357 37.31 -8.17 12.44
CA LYS A 357 37.45 -9.09 13.57
C LYS A 357 36.14 -9.25 14.34
N VAL A 358 35.42 -8.15 14.54
CA VAL A 358 34.12 -8.17 15.21
C VAL A 358 33.12 -8.93 14.33
N TYR A 359 33.13 -8.70 13.02
CA TYR A 359 32.27 -9.44 12.09
C TYR A 359 32.55 -10.94 12.14
N ALA A 360 33.81 -11.35 12.04
CA ALA A 360 34.23 -12.75 12.10
C ALA A 360 33.82 -13.43 13.43
N GLN A 361 33.99 -12.73 14.56
CA GLN A 361 33.58 -13.25 15.86
C GLN A 361 32.07 -13.47 15.95
N LEU A 362 31.27 -12.53 15.43
CA LEU A 362 29.81 -12.64 15.45
C LEU A 362 29.29 -13.70 14.47
N MET A 363 30.01 -13.95 13.37
CA MET A 363 29.68 -15.02 12.43
C MET A 363 30.15 -16.42 12.85
N ALA A 364 31.10 -16.52 13.79
CA ALA A 364 31.65 -17.82 14.23
C ALA A 364 30.59 -18.83 14.71
N PRO A 365 29.53 -18.46 15.45
CA PRO A 365 28.48 -19.40 15.85
C PRO A 365 27.70 -19.99 14.68
N VAL A 366 27.61 -19.27 13.56
CA VAL A 366 26.81 -19.63 12.37
C VAL A 366 27.63 -20.41 11.35
N MET A 367 28.95 -20.57 11.56
CA MET A 367 29.83 -21.27 10.62
C MET A 367 29.42 -22.72 10.38
N ARG A 368 28.85 -23.39 11.37
CA ARG A 368 28.31 -24.76 11.20
C ARG A 368 27.13 -24.78 10.24
N ASP A 369 26.25 -23.79 10.34
CA ASP A 369 25.09 -23.66 9.46
C ASP A 369 25.52 -23.33 8.02
N VAL A 370 26.54 -22.48 7.86
CA VAL A 370 27.16 -22.14 6.57
C VAL A 370 27.78 -23.40 5.93
N LEU A 371 28.54 -24.19 6.69
CA LEU A 371 29.15 -25.42 6.21
C LEU A 371 28.08 -26.47 5.85
N ARG A 372 27.06 -26.63 6.69
CA ARG A 372 25.93 -27.52 6.41
C ARG A 372 25.19 -27.11 5.15
N TRP A 373 24.89 -25.84 4.98
CA TRP A 373 24.24 -25.31 3.78
C TRP A 373 25.06 -25.56 2.51
N LYS A 374 26.40 -25.43 2.60
CA LYS A 374 27.33 -25.59 1.46
C LYS A 374 27.55 -27.06 1.07
N GLN A 375 27.62 -27.98 2.04
CA GLN A 375 28.10 -29.34 1.84
C GLN A 375 27.02 -30.42 1.84
N ASP A 376 25.84 -30.13 2.36
CA ASP A 376 24.76 -31.10 2.51
C ASP A 376 23.77 -31.01 1.33
N ASP A 377 23.98 -31.86 0.34
CA ASP A 377 23.10 -31.92 -0.85
C ASP A 377 21.76 -32.63 -0.57
N GLN A 378 21.59 -33.24 0.62
CA GLN A 378 20.35 -33.94 1.00
C GLN A 378 19.36 -33.06 1.78
N LEU A 379 19.68 -31.78 2.00
CA LEU A 379 18.76 -30.84 2.65
C LEU A 379 17.45 -30.70 1.89
N SER A 380 16.35 -30.88 2.59
CA SER A 380 15.04 -30.53 2.05
C SER A 380 14.95 -29.02 1.73
N ALA A 381 14.07 -28.65 0.80
CA ALA A 381 13.85 -27.23 0.46
C ALA A 381 13.49 -26.38 1.68
N GLN A 382 12.76 -26.95 2.65
CA GLN A 382 12.39 -26.27 3.88
C GLN A 382 13.57 -26.07 4.83
N GLU A 383 14.42 -27.08 5.03
CA GLU A 383 15.63 -26.95 5.86
C GLU A 383 16.63 -25.98 5.26
N ARG A 384 16.81 -26.03 3.93
CA ARG A 384 17.65 -25.06 3.20
C ARG A 384 17.17 -23.63 3.39
N ALA A 385 15.87 -23.38 3.27
CA ALA A 385 15.28 -22.06 3.49
C ALA A 385 15.45 -21.56 4.93
N MET A 386 15.31 -22.44 5.93
CA MET A 386 15.53 -22.09 7.34
C MET A 386 17.00 -21.73 7.61
N LEU A 387 17.95 -22.46 7.04
CA LEU A 387 19.37 -22.15 7.15
C LEU A 387 19.72 -20.82 6.47
N GLU A 388 19.18 -20.58 5.27
CA GLU A 388 19.35 -19.33 4.52
C GLU A 388 18.85 -18.13 5.33
N GLU A 389 17.68 -18.23 5.96
CA GLU A 389 17.12 -17.17 6.79
C GLU A 389 17.99 -16.94 8.03
N SER A 390 18.39 -17.99 8.74
CA SER A 390 19.26 -17.91 9.93
C SER A 390 20.59 -17.25 9.60
N ILE A 391 21.30 -17.71 8.57
CA ILE A 391 22.58 -17.15 8.13
C ILE A 391 22.42 -15.68 7.73
N SER A 392 21.35 -15.34 6.96
CA SER A 392 21.09 -13.99 6.52
C SER A 392 20.83 -13.03 7.69
N GLN A 393 20.05 -13.45 8.69
CA GLN A 393 19.77 -12.63 9.87
C GLN A 393 21.04 -12.36 10.70
N HIS A 394 21.85 -13.37 10.94
CA HIS A 394 23.12 -13.21 11.68
C HIS A 394 24.11 -12.33 10.92
N ALA A 395 24.23 -12.50 9.60
CA ALA A 395 25.12 -11.68 8.80
C ALA A 395 24.70 -10.20 8.81
N ARG A 396 23.39 -9.92 8.79
CA ARG A 396 22.89 -8.53 8.92
C ARG A 396 23.25 -7.93 10.26
N GLN A 397 23.02 -8.65 11.36
CA GLN A 397 23.37 -8.20 12.69
C GLN A 397 24.88 -7.99 12.83
N ALA A 398 25.69 -8.96 12.38
CA ALA A 398 27.14 -8.87 12.42
C ALA A 398 27.67 -7.67 11.61
N THR A 399 27.13 -7.43 10.41
CA THR A 399 27.47 -6.26 9.58
C THR A 399 27.12 -4.97 10.29
N GLY A 400 25.91 -4.87 10.86
CA GLY A 400 25.45 -3.69 11.59
C GLY A 400 26.35 -3.36 12.78
N VAL A 401 26.70 -4.37 13.59
CA VAL A 401 27.59 -4.20 14.78
C VAL A 401 29.01 -3.85 14.36
N ALA A 402 29.55 -4.51 13.33
CA ALA A 402 30.92 -4.27 12.88
C ALA A 402 31.14 -2.85 12.34
N LYS A 403 30.15 -2.24 11.70
CA LYS A 403 30.24 -0.86 11.18
C LYS A 403 29.74 0.21 12.15
N ALA A 404 29.00 -0.14 13.21
CA ALA A 404 28.37 0.82 14.12
C ALA A 404 29.29 1.92 14.68
N PRO A 405 30.55 1.65 15.09
CA PRO A 405 31.46 2.70 15.54
C PRO A 405 31.76 3.74 14.44
N TYR A 406 31.91 3.30 13.19
CA TYR A 406 32.18 4.18 12.04
C TYR A 406 30.94 4.98 11.64
N VAL A 407 29.75 4.37 11.76
CA VAL A 407 28.47 5.10 11.64
C VAL A 407 28.41 6.23 12.66
N CYS A 408 28.80 5.97 13.92
CA CYS A 408 28.85 7.01 14.95
C CYS A 408 29.84 8.12 14.64
N GLN A 409 31.03 7.80 14.08
CA GLN A 409 31.98 8.82 13.64
C GLN A 409 31.40 9.71 12.53
N PHE A 410 30.73 9.11 11.55
CA PHE A 410 30.06 9.84 10.49
C PHE A 410 28.94 10.76 11.04
N VAL A 411 28.12 10.25 11.95
CA VAL A 411 27.04 11.02 12.58
C VAL A 411 27.59 12.16 13.44
N ARG A 412 28.69 11.94 14.18
CA ARG A 412 29.36 13.02 14.92
C ARG A 412 29.78 14.16 14.00
N ALA A 413 30.40 13.84 12.85
CA ALA A 413 30.80 14.86 11.88
C ALA A 413 29.60 15.68 11.36
N LEU A 414 28.45 15.05 11.12
CA LEU A 414 27.23 15.76 10.76
C LEU A 414 26.73 16.67 11.88
N LEU A 415 26.70 16.18 13.12
CA LEU A 415 26.26 16.94 14.29
C LEU A 415 27.17 18.13 14.60
N ASP A 416 28.51 17.93 14.49
CA ASP A 416 29.50 19.00 14.64
C ASP A 416 29.36 20.04 13.52
N GLY A 417 28.86 19.64 12.34
CA GLY A 417 28.48 20.52 11.25
C GLY A 417 27.13 21.25 11.43
N GLY A 418 26.43 21.02 12.55
CA GLY A 418 25.14 21.67 12.86
C GLY A 418 23.91 20.98 12.24
N GLU A 419 24.09 19.80 11.67
CA GLU A 419 23.00 19.01 11.08
C GLU A 419 22.09 18.40 12.15
N LYS A 420 20.81 18.21 11.82
CA LYS A 420 19.79 17.57 12.65
C LYS A 420 19.53 16.18 12.10
N VAL A 421 19.97 15.15 12.83
CA VAL A 421 20.12 13.79 12.32
C VAL A 421 19.05 12.83 12.84
N LEU A 422 18.38 12.13 11.93
CA LEU A 422 17.61 10.92 12.22
C LEU A 422 18.47 9.71 11.87
N LEU A 423 18.90 8.96 12.88
CA LEU A 423 19.74 7.78 12.70
C LEU A 423 18.89 6.51 12.81
N PHE A 424 18.78 5.77 11.71
CA PHE A 424 18.00 4.55 11.64
C PHE A 424 18.87 3.30 11.74
N ALA A 425 18.39 2.34 12.55
CA ALA A 425 18.96 1.00 12.62
C ALA A 425 17.87 -0.05 12.92
N HIS A 426 18.23 -1.32 12.88
CA HIS A 426 17.33 -2.44 13.08
C HIS A 426 17.57 -3.16 14.40
N HIS A 427 18.83 -3.53 14.69
CA HIS A 427 19.20 -4.38 15.81
C HIS A 427 19.44 -3.59 17.10
N HIS A 428 18.94 -4.12 18.21
CA HIS A 428 19.11 -3.51 19.52
C HIS A 428 20.57 -3.36 19.94
N GLN A 429 21.43 -4.31 19.58
CA GLN A 429 22.85 -4.26 19.89
C GLN A 429 23.53 -3.06 19.21
N VAL A 430 23.13 -2.74 17.97
CA VAL A 430 23.59 -1.55 17.24
C VAL A 430 23.10 -0.28 17.94
N MET A 431 21.84 -0.25 18.39
CA MET A 431 21.30 0.88 19.16
C MET A 431 22.02 1.11 20.48
N ASP A 432 22.46 0.03 21.15
CA ASP A 432 23.22 0.12 22.39
C ASP A 432 24.62 0.74 22.14
N ILE A 433 25.27 0.42 21.01
CA ILE A 433 26.51 1.07 20.59
C ILE A 433 26.27 2.56 20.32
N TYR A 434 25.22 2.92 19.59
CA TYR A 434 24.88 4.33 19.33
C TYR A 434 24.65 5.09 20.63
N LYS A 435 23.99 4.47 21.61
CA LYS A 435 23.75 5.07 22.92
C LYS A 435 25.06 5.40 23.68
N GLN A 436 26.03 4.53 23.57
CA GLN A 436 27.35 4.73 24.23
C GLN A 436 28.17 5.77 23.47
N GLU A 437 28.31 5.58 22.16
CA GLU A 437 29.18 6.38 21.31
C GLU A 437 28.68 7.81 21.09
N LEU A 438 27.39 8.05 21.03
CA LEU A 438 26.78 9.37 20.81
C LEU A 438 26.35 10.06 22.13
N LYS A 439 26.74 9.53 23.30
CA LYS A 439 26.29 10.04 24.60
C LYS A 439 26.50 11.55 24.77
N ALA A 440 27.60 12.10 24.24
CA ALA A 440 27.90 13.54 24.32
C ALA A 440 26.84 14.43 23.68
N PHE A 441 26.11 13.94 22.67
CA PHE A 441 25.05 14.64 21.97
C PHE A 441 23.67 14.41 22.57
N SER A 442 23.57 13.69 23.68
CA SER A 442 22.30 13.41 24.38
C SER A 442 21.20 12.84 23.47
N PRO A 443 21.45 11.74 22.72
CA PRO A 443 20.52 11.22 21.72
C PRO A 443 19.16 10.84 22.32
N GLY A 444 18.09 11.06 21.57
CA GLY A 444 16.78 10.46 21.83
C GLY A 444 16.70 9.06 21.22
N PHE A 445 15.86 8.17 21.80
CA PHE A 445 15.66 6.82 21.29
C PHE A 445 14.18 6.52 21.09
N ILE A 446 13.86 5.93 19.91
CA ILE A 446 12.54 5.40 19.57
C ILE A 446 12.73 3.98 19.02
N THR A 447 12.74 3.02 19.93
CA THR A 447 12.89 1.59 19.62
C THR A 447 11.67 0.80 20.15
N GLY A 448 11.76 -0.50 20.21
CA GLY A 448 10.75 -1.33 20.85
C GLY A 448 10.80 -1.34 22.40
N ARG A 449 11.88 -0.78 22.99
CA ARG A 449 12.13 -0.87 24.43
C ARG A 449 11.53 0.28 25.25
N GLU A 450 11.33 1.45 24.63
CA GLU A 450 10.84 2.64 25.33
C GLU A 450 9.32 2.61 25.52
N THR A 451 8.85 3.16 26.65
CA THR A 451 7.44 3.42 26.88
C THR A 451 6.92 4.49 25.92
N THR A 452 5.61 4.56 25.69
CA THR A 452 4.98 5.57 24.84
C THR A 452 5.34 6.99 25.28
N LEU A 453 5.36 7.26 26.58
CA LEU A 453 5.74 8.56 27.16
C LEU A 453 7.21 8.91 26.85
N ALA A 454 8.11 7.94 27.00
CA ALA A 454 9.54 8.14 26.71
C ALA A 454 9.77 8.46 25.21
N LYS A 455 9.06 7.78 24.31
CA LYS A 455 9.10 8.07 22.87
C LYS A 455 8.60 9.48 22.54
N MET A 456 7.49 9.88 23.14
CA MET A 456 6.97 11.25 22.97
C MET A 456 7.96 12.30 23.46
N ASN A 457 8.55 12.11 24.64
CA ASN A 457 9.57 13.01 25.18
C ASN A 457 10.81 13.08 24.27
N ALA A 458 11.20 11.98 23.62
CA ALA A 458 12.30 11.97 22.66
C ALA A 458 11.98 12.82 21.42
N VAL A 459 10.77 12.68 20.88
CA VAL A 459 10.29 13.52 19.76
C VAL A 459 10.24 15.00 20.15
N ASP A 460 9.66 15.32 21.32
CA ASP A 460 9.53 16.71 21.80
C ASP A 460 10.90 17.36 22.03
N ARG A 461 11.88 16.58 22.56
CA ARG A 461 13.26 17.07 22.73
C ARG A 461 13.92 17.36 21.39
N PHE A 462 13.70 16.52 20.38
CA PHE A 462 14.23 16.73 19.04
C PHE A 462 13.57 17.94 18.38
N GLN A 463 12.25 18.04 18.38
CA GLN A 463 11.52 19.14 17.77
C GLN A 463 11.80 20.49 18.44
N SER A 464 12.00 20.50 19.76
CA SER A 464 12.34 21.74 20.50
C SER A 464 13.83 22.13 20.46
N GLY A 465 14.68 21.38 19.75
CA GLY A 465 16.11 21.66 19.65
C GLY A 465 16.92 21.33 20.90
N ARG A 466 16.37 20.55 21.84
CA ARG A 466 17.11 20.07 23.03
C ARG A 466 18.02 18.88 22.73
N THR A 467 17.87 18.27 21.57
CA THR A 467 18.80 17.31 20.98
C THR A 467 18.74 17.42 19.46
N ASP A 468 19.88 17.24 18.80
CA ASP A 468 20.00 17.27 17.35
C ASP A 468 20.14 15.86 16.75
N VAL A 469 20.03 14.81 17.57
CA VAL A 469 20.07 13.42 17.09
C VAL A 469 18.97 12.57 17.71
N LEU A 470 18.27 11.82 16.85
CA LEU A 470 17.23 10.88 17.24
C LEU A 470 17.51 9.52 16.60
N CYS A 471 17.76 8.51 17.44
CA CYS A 471 18.00 7.13 17.00
C CYS A 471 16.66 6.37 16.96
N ILE A 472 16.29 5.85 15.79
CA ILE A 472 14.97 5.28 15.54
C ILE A 472 15.11 3.87 14.96
N SER A 473 14.37 2.91 15.52
CA SER A 473 14.22 1.60 14.86
C SER A 473 13.43 1.75 13.56
N LEU A 474 13.92 1.16 12.47
CA LEU A 474 13.27 1.19 11.15
C LEU A 474 11.78 0.80 11.20
N ARG A 475 11.41 -0.13 12.09
CA ARG A 475 10.01 -0.55 12.29
C ARG A 475 9.19 0.39 13.19
N ALA A 476 9.83 1.25 13.96
CA ALA A 476 9.17 2.18 14.88
C ALA A 476 8.96 3.59 14.31
N ALA A 477 9.37 3.83 13.08
CA ALA A 477 9.33 5.15 12.44
C ALA A 477 7.92 5.63 12.06
N SER A 478 6.94 4.75 12.03
CA SER A 478 5.59 5.09 11.53
C SER A 478 4.89 6.15 12.40
N GLY A 479 4.22 7.11 11.75
CA GLY A 479 3.39 8.13 12.41
C GLY A 479 4.13 9.30 13.04
N LEU A 480 5.46 9.35 12.99
CA LEU A 480 6.23 10.46 13.55
C LEU A 480 6.28 11.67 12.60
N ASN A 481 6.31 12.87 13.17
CA ASN A 481 6.51 14.14 12.47
C ASN A 481 7.87 14.70 12.87
N LEU A 482 8.84 14.64 11.96
CA LEU A 482 10.25 14.96 12.26
C LEU A 482 10.85 15.91 11.21
N GLN A 483 10.05 16.88 10.73
CA GLN A 483 10.43 17.82 9.67
C GLN A 483 11.57 18.79 10.05
N ARG A 484 11.96 18.86 11.32
CA ARG A 484 13.15 19.61 11.73
C ARG A 484 14.46 18.95 11.26
N ALA A 485 14.43 17.65 10.90
CA ALA A 485 15.63 16.94 10.49
C ALA A 485 16.15 17.43 9.13
N THR A 486 17.45 17.63 9.01
CA THR A 486 18.15 17.97 7.76
C THR A 486 18.86 16.76 7.16
N CYS A 487 19.16 15.75 8.00
CA CYS A 487 19.78 14.51 7.58
C CYS A 487 19.01 13.28 8.08
N VAL A 488 18.83 12.31 7.18
CA VAL A 488 18.41 10.94 7.47
C VAL A 488 19.59 10.02 7.22
N VAL A 489 19.96 9.23 8.20
CA VAL A 489 21.12 8.33 8.12
C VAL A 489 20.65 6.90 8.39
N PHE A 490 20.83 6.02 7.41
CA PHE A 490 20.57 4.59 7.54
C PHE A 490 21.88 3.90 7.95
N GLY A 491 22.06 3.68 9.25
CA GLY A 491 23.19 2.95 9.80
C GLY A 491 23.06 1.45 9.60
N GLU A 492 21.86 0.93 9.47
CA GLU A 492 21.56 -0.41 8.96
C GLU A 492 20.49 -0.32 7.86
N LEU A 493 20.55 -1.22 6.88
CA LEU A 493 19.62 -1.27 5.78
C LEU A 493 18.49 -2.28 6.02
N ASP A 494 17.35 -2.09 5.36
CA ASP A 494 16.25 -3.06 5.26
C ASP A 494 16.09 -3.54 3.82
N TRP A 495 15.57 -4.75 3.63
CA TRP A 495 15.29 -5.31 2.31
C TRP A 495 14.20 -4.57 1.54
N SER A 496 13.36 -3.81 2.24
CA SER A 496 12.22 -3.10 1.65
C SER A 496 12.55 -1.64 1.36
N PRO A 497 12.52 -1.20 0.09
CA PRO A 497 12.64 0.22 -0.26
C PRO A 497 11.54 1.07 0.37
N ALA A 498 10.33 0.49 0.53
CA ALA A 498 9.20 1.16 1.16
C ALA A 498 9.51 1.56 2.61
N VAL A 499 10.22 0.72 3.37
CA VAL A 499 10.64 1.02 4.75
C VAL A 499 11.56 2.24 4.78
N HIS A 500 12.54 2.31 3.86
CA HIS A 500 13.43 3.45 3.73
C HIS A 500 12.70 4.73 3.31
N SER A 501 11.85 4.64 2.28
CA SER A 501 11.05 5.79 1.84
C SER A 501 10.12 6.30 2.94
N GLN A 502 9.50 5.40 3.72
CA GLN A 502 8.70 5.77 4.88
C GLN A 502 9.52 6.49 5.95
N ALA A 503 10.75 6.03 6.22
CA ALA A 503 11.65 6.66 7.17
C ALA A 503 12.09 8.06 6.70
N GLU A 504 12.48 8.22 5.43
CA GLU A 504 12.81 9.51 4.83
C GLU A 504 11.65 10.50 4.91
N ASP A 505 10.43 10.01 4.66
CA ASP A 505 9.21 10.83 4.64
C ASP A 505 8.75 11.31 6.02
N ARG A 506 9.40 10.88 7.11
CA ARG A 506 9.25 11.48 8.45
C ARG A 506 9.87 12.87 8.52
N ALA A 507 10.93 13.10 7.76
CA ALA A 507 11.59 14.40 7.62
C ALA A 507 11.12 15.14 6.36
N HIS A 508 11.08 14.48 5.19
CA HIS A 508 10.72 15.08 3.92
C HIS A 508 9.20 15.24 3.75
N ARG A 509 8.65 16.27 4.35
CA ARG A 509 7.21 16.54 4.35
C ARG A 509 6.91 18.04 4.43
N MET A 510 5.63 18.39 4.30
CA MET A 510 5.19 19.78 4.44
C MET A 510 5.72 20.43 5.71
N GLY A 511 6.28 21.63 5.59
CA GLY A 511 6.94 22.36 6.67
C GLY A 511 8.44 22.11 6.77
N GLN A 512 9.04 21.35 5.85
CA GLN A 512 10.49 21.28 5.69
C GLN A 512 11.00 22.53 4.97
N GLU A 513 11.96 23.19 5.58
CA GLU A 513 12.55 24.45 5.08
C GLU A 513 13.89 24.19 4.38
N ASP A 514 14.61 23.13 4.79
CA ASP A 514 15.94 22.78 4.31
C ASP A 514 15.93 21.56 3.36
N SER A 515 16.91 21.47 2.46
CA SER A 515 17.14 20.28 1.65
C SER A 515 17.46 19.07 2.54
N LEU A 516 16.81 17.94 2.28
CA LEU A 516 17.02 16.72 3.06
C LEU A 516 18.10 15.85 2.42
N LEU A 517 19.14 15.51 3.19
CA LEU A 517 20.18 14.57 2.80
C LEU A 517 19.90 13.19 3.42
N CYS A 518 19.78 12.17 2.57
CA CYS A 518 19.53 10.79 3.00
C CYS A 518 20.77 9.94 2.73
N TYR A 519 21.50 9.58 3.78
CA TYR A 519 22.72 8.80 3.71
C TYR A 519 22.43 7.31 3.94
N TYR A 520 22.82 6.49 2.98
CA TYR A 520 22.81 5.03 3.05
C TYR A 520 24.24 4.57 3.34
N LEU A 521 24.51 4.23 4.59
CA LEU A 521 25.84 3.86 5.03
C LEU A 521 26.05 2.35 4.83
N VAL A 522 27.00 1.98 3.99
CA VAL A 522 27.25 0.61 3.58
C VAL A 522 28.64 0.15 3.97
N ALA A 523 28.77 -1.10 4.42
CA ALA A 523 30.05 -1.76 4.57
C ALA A 523 30.51 -2.35 3.22
N PRO A 524 31.83 -2.43 2.94
CA PRO A 524 32.34 -2.97 1.69
C PRO A 524 32.08 -4.47 1.53
N GLN A 525 31.83 -5.16 2.63
CA GLN A 525 31.57 -6.60 2.70
C GLN A 525 30.35 -6.88 3.60
N GLY A 526 30.02 -8.15 3.79
CA GLY A 526 28.86 -8.56 4.58
C GLY A 526 27.53 -8.45 3.83
N SER A 527 26.47 -8.09 4.54
CA SER A 527 25.12 -8.07 3.96
C SER A 527 24.79 -6.81 3.14
N ASP A 528 25.50 -5.70 3.37
CA ASP A 528 25.09 -4.39 2.84
C ASP A 528 25.18 -4.27 1.32
N ALA A 529 26.22 -4.81 0.68
CA ALA A 529 26.39 -4.75 -0.76
C ALA A 529 25.23 -5.44 -1.50
N VAL A 530 24.79 -6.60 -1.01
CA VAL A 530 23.66 -7.34 -1.59
C VAL A 530 22.34 -6.63 -1.33
N MET A 531 22.17 -6.04 -0.15
CA MET A 531 20.97 -5.27 0.18
C MET A 531 20.87 -3.99 -0.64
N GLN A 532 21.99 -3.33 -0.91
CA GLN A 532 22.02 -2.14 -1.79
C GLN A 532 21.57 -2.48 -3.21
N GLU A 533 22.06 -3.57 -3.79
CA GLU A 533 21.61 -4.06 -5.10
C GLU A 533 20.11 -4.41 -5.09
N ALA A 534 19.67 -5.11 -4.05
CA ALA A 534 18.26 -5.45 -3.86
C ALA A 534 17.36 -4.22 -3.73
N LEU A 535 17.79 -3.20 -3.00
CA LEU A 535 17.07 -1.94 -2.85
C LEU A 535 16.88 -1.24 -4.19
N GLY A 536 17.88 -1.18 -5.02
CA GLY A 536 17.79 -0.61 -6.37
C GLY A 536 16.75 -1.32 -7.23
N LEU A 537 16.75 -2.66 -7.24
CA LEU A 537 15.80 -3.48 -7.97
C LEU A 537 14.35 -3.32 -7.45
N LYS A 538 14.17 -3.32 -6.13
CA LYS A 538 12.84 -3.14 -5.52
C LYS A 538 12.27 -1.74 -5.73
N VAL A 539 13.11 -0.71 -5.72
CA VAL A 539 12.69 0.67 -6.02
C VAL A 539 12.08 0.73 -7.41
N SER A 540 12.68 0.08 -8.40
CA SER A 540 12.17 0.09 -9.77
C SER A 540 10.78 -0.53 -9.91
N GLN A 541 10.52 -1.65 -9.24
CA GLN A 541 9.19 -2.28 -9.26
C GLN A 541 8.12 -1.45 -8.55
N PHE A 542 8.48 -0.86 -7.42
CA PHE A 542 7.60 0.00 -6.65
C PHE A 542 7.22 1.26 -7.44
N VAL A 543 8.20 1.86 -8.10
CA VAL A 543 8.07 3.06 -8.90
C VAL A 543 7.10 2.82 -10.06
N GLY A 544 7.27 1.76 -10.85
CA GLY A 544 6.41 1.49 -12.02
C GLY A 544 4.92 1.40 -11.70
N LEU A 545 4.53 0.72 -10.63
CA LEU A 545 3.12 0.57 -10.25
C LEU A 545 2.48 1.88 -9.78
N MET A 546 3.26 2.72 -9.10
CA MET A 546 2.78 3.99 -8.56
C MET A 546 2.81 5.14 -9.59
N GLY A 547 3.29 4.88 -10.80
CA GLY A 547 3.26 5.82 -11.93
C GLY A 547 4.50 6.70 -12.07
N ASP A 548 5.56 6.38 -11.36
CA ASP A 548 6.88 6.99 -11.49
C ASP A 548 7.67 6.18 -12.55
N ALA A 549 8.71 6.72 -13.21
CA ALA A 549 9.32 6.21 -14.44
C ALA A 549 9.63 4.69 -14.55
N PRO A 550 9.51 4.04 -15.73
CA PRO A 550 9.44 2.58 -15.92
C PRO A 550 10.79 1.84 -15.90
N GLN A 551 10.81 0.59 -15.46
CA GLN A 551 11.92 -0.35 -15.63
C GLN A 551 11.46 -1.79 -15.98
N SER A 552 12.38 -2.61 -16.55
CA SER A 552 12.10 -3.81 -17.34
C SER A 552 11.70 -5.10 -16.60
N PRO A 553 11.06 -6.09 -17.29
CA PRO A 553 10.53 -7.34 -16.74
C PRO A 553 11.59 -8.34 -16.24
N GLU A 554 12.82 -8.27 -16.76
CA GLU A 554 13.91 -9.21 -16.42
C GLU A 554 14.37 -9.12 -14.97
N GLN A 555 14.08 -8.01 -14.31
CA GLN A 555 14.44 -7.75 -12.91
C GLN A 555 13.55 -8.48 -11.90
N ALA A 556 12.33 -8.86 -12.27
CA ALA A 556 11.37 -9.53 -11.38
C ALA A 556 11.77 -10.97 -11.03
N GLU A 557 12.40 -11.68 -11.97
CA GLU A 557 12.83 -13.06 -11.80
C GLU A 557 14.04 -13.20 -10.84
N GLN A 558 14.80 -12.12 -10.70
CA GLN A 558 15.98 -12.07 -9.82
C GLN A 558 15.63 -12.10 -8.32
N PHE A 559 14.40 -11.75 -7.94
CA PHE A 559 13.99 -11.65 -6.52
C PHE A 559 13.81 -12.98 -5.81
N ALA A 560 13.33 -14.02 -6.51
CA ALA A 560 13.12 -15.34 -5.91
C ALA A 560 14.42 -15.98 -5.40
N ASN A 561 15.56 -15.52 -5.92
CA ASN A 561 16.89 -16.06 -5.62
C ASN A 561 17.74 -15.14 -4.70
N GLN A 562 17.20 -14.05 -4.17
CA GLN A 562 18.01 -13.07 -3.41
C GLN A 562 18.57 -13.61 -2.09
N ALA A 563 17.77 -14.32 -1.31
CA ALA A 563 18.25 -14.92 -0.07
C ALA A 563 19.36 -15.93 -0.36
N ARG A 564 19.19 -16.75 -1.41
CA ARG A 564 20.20 -17.70 -1.84
C ARG A 564 21.48 -17.02 -2.33
N ARG A 565 21.39 -16.01 -3.19
CA ARG A 565 22.54 -15.22 -3.65
C ARG A 565 23.26 -14.50 -2.51
N HIS A 566 22.50 -14.01 -1.52
CA HIS A 566 23.05 -13.39 -0.33
C HIS A 566 23.91 -14.38 0.44
N VAL A 567 23.41 -15.58 0.71
CA VAL A 567 24.16 -16.64 1.39
C VAL A 567 25.35 -17.11 0.55
N GLU A 568 25.20 -17.29 -0.76
CA GLU A 568 26.29 -17.65 -1.69
C GLU A 568 27.45 -16.63 -1.63
N ARG A 569 27.14 -15.30 -1.60
CA ARG A 569 28.17 -14.26 -1.47
C ARG A 569 28.83 -14.25 -0.08
N ILE A 570 28.05 -14.41 1.00
CA ILE A 570 28.61 -14.50 2.36
C ILE A 570 29.56 -15.69 2.45
N VAL A 571 29.16 -16.84 1.90
CA VAL A 571 29.96 -18.06 1.89
C VAL A 571 31.24 -17.91 1.05
N ALA A 572 31.14 -17.23 -0.11
CA ALA A 572 32.31 -16.93 -0.95
C ALA A 572 33.33 -16.03 -0.23
N GLN A 573 32.86 -14.93 0.39
CA GLN A 573 33.71 -14.01 1.16
C GLN A 573 34.41 -14.69 2.35
N MET A 574 33.74 -15.61 3.03
CA MET A 574 34.32 -16.38 4.13
C MET A 574 35.35 -17.42 3.65
N GLY A 575 35.14 -17.98 2.43
CA GLY A 575 36.08 -18.92 1.81
C GLY A 575 37.41 -18.26 1.45
N ASP A 576 37.38 -17.04 0.94
CA ASP A 576 38.60 -16.28 0.57
C ASP A 576 39.38 -15.81 1.79
N SER A 577 38.71 -15.50 2.91
CA SER A 577 39.37 -15.09 4.16
C SER A 577 40.04 -16.26 4.89
N ALA A 578 39.60 -17.51 4.65
CA ALA A 578 40.18 -18.72 5.26
C ALA A 578 41.43 -19.26 4.53
N ILE A 579 41.76 -18.71 3.34
CA ILE A 579 42.88 -19.16 2.49
C ILE A 579 44.12 -18.27 2.61
N SER A 580 44.06 -17.18 3.35
CA SER A 580 45.26 -16.36 3.64
C SER A 580 45.77 -16.67 5.07
N PRO A 581 46.75 -17.57 5.24
CA PRO A 581 47.47 -17.69 6.50
C PRO A 581 48.58 -16.63 6.51
N ASN A 582 48.46 -15.64 7.37
CA ASN A 582 49.61 -14.92 7.92
C ASN A 582 49.33 -14.52 9.35
#